data_7badf3ba2a2f827f26e1f65daef34246
#
_entry.id   7badf3ba2a2f827f26e1f65daef34246
#
_cell.length_a   1.000
_cell.length_b   1.000
_cell.length_c   1.000
_cell.angle_alpha   90.00
_cell.angle_beta   90.00
_cell.angle_gamma   90.00
#
_symmetry.space_group_name_H-M   'P 1'
#
loop_
_entity.id
_entity.type
_entity.pdbx_description
1 polymer ?
#
loop_
_entity_poly.entity_id
_entity_poly.type
_entity_poly.pdbx_seq_one_letter_code
_entity_poly.pdbx_strand_id
1 'polypeptide(L)'
;DANATLYDPSNTVFDPDFPGAWHLPGTTAAMKIGGFVNLGLVNSFDPVEITDRFIVGSIPPEGEEVAGARSGMDVTASQTRLNFEVREQTRHGTLRAFVEGDFEGAGESGGELFRLRHAFGQYNNLLAGKTWTTFMNVNALPEEVDFEGVNGVVLRRQPQLRFFPEFGRDSSFVFSIEEPGTDVVNGTGTKGSWDLVFSMDRLPLGELGSWNYRLSGV
;
A
#
# COMPACT_ATOMS: atom_id res chain seq x y z
N ASP A 1 9.88 -26.23 36.84
CA ASP A 1 10.83 -25.84 35.80
C ASP A 1 10.20 -24.84 34.83
N ALA A 2 10.10 -23.59 35.28
CA ALA A 2 9.48 -22.48 34.51
C ALA A 2 10.43 -21.89 33.43
N ASN A 3 11.54 -22.56 33.13
CA ASN A 3 12.57 -22.02 32.22
C ASN A 3 12.87 -22.93 31.01
N ALA A 4 12.09 -24.01 30.82
CA ALA A 4 12.38 -25.00 29.79
C ALA A 4 11.70 -24.76 28.43
N THR A 5 10.97 -23.65 28.22
CA THR A 5 10.08 -23.55 27.08
C THR A 5 10.30 -22.30 26.20
N LEU A 6 11.39 -21.55 26.41
CA LEU A 6 11.68 -20.41 25.53
C LEU A 6 12.39 -20.81 24.22
N TYR A 7 12.85 -22.04 24.10
CA TYR A 7 13.43 -22.55 22.87
C TYR A 7 13.15 -24.04 22.73
N ASP A 8 11.97 -24.41 22.30
CA ASP A 8 11.68 -25.73 21.80
C ASP A 8 11.83 -25.70 20.27
N PRO A 9 12.84 -26.42 19.71
CA PRO A 9 12.99 -26.50 18.25
C PRO A 9 11.82 -27.18 17.56
N SER A 10 10.98 -27.92 18.28
CA SER A 10 9.74 -28.49 17.78
C SER A 10 8.57 -27.48 17.80
N ASN A 11 8.71 -26.41 18.57
CA ASN A 11 7.88 -25.23 18.53
C ASN A 11 8.56 -24.20 17.61
N THR A 12 8.95 -24.69 16.44
CA THR A 12 9.54 -23.82 15.42
C THR A 12 8.56 -22.72 15.11
N VAL A 13 8.88 -21.61 15.64
CA VAL A 13 8.20 -20.33 15.55
C VAL A 13 8.08 -19.87 14.09
N PHE A 14 8.75 -20.56 13.17
CA PHE A 14 8.77 -20.20 11.76
C PHE A 14 7.80 -21.06 10.96
N ASP A 15 6.79 -20.42 10.43
CA ASP A 15 5.90 -21.01 9.44
C ASP A 15 6.66 -21.14 8.11
N PRO A 16 6.88 -22.33 7.55
CA PRO A 16 7.59 -22.50 6.28
C PRO A 16 6.86 -21.85 5.10
N ASP A 17 5.54 -21.74 5.17
CA ASP A 17 4.70 -21.10 4.16
C ASP A 17 4.61 -19.57 4.36
N PHE A 18 5.14 -19.07 5.48
CA PHE A 18 5.15 -17.66 5.83
C PHE A 18 6.49 -17.25 6.43
N PRO A 19 7.57 -17.19 5.65
CA PRO A 19 8.92 -16.96 6.14
C PRO A 19 9.06 -15.70 6.99
N GLY A 20 9.68 -15.86 8.17
CA GLY A 20 9.87 -14.78 9.15
C GLY A 20 8.66 -14.52 10.04
N ALA A 21 7.60 -15.31 9.92
CA ALA A 21 6.48 -15.29 10.85
C ALA A 21 6.72 -16.24 12.03
N TRP A 22 6.07 -15.95 13.14
CA TRP A 22 6.02 -16.80 14.32
C TRP A 22 4.57 -17.13 14.70
N HIS A 23 4.34 -18.32 15.23
CA HIS A 23 3.02 -18.71 15.69
C HIS A 23 2.58 -17.93 16.94
N LEU A 24 1.33 -17.48 16.94
CA LEU A 24 0.74 -16.85 18.11
C LEU A 24 0.38 -17.92 19.15
N PRO A 25 0.80 -17.78 20.42
CA PRO A 25 0.53 -18.77 21.45
C PRO A 25 -0.96 -19.10 21.59
N GLY A 26 -1.28 -20.40 21.61
CA GLY A 26 -2.65 -20.88 21.77
C GLY A 26 -3.54 -20.75 20.54
N THR A 27 -2.99 -20.44 19.39
CA THR A 27 -3.71 -20.33 18.12
C THR A 27 -3.00 -21.06 16.99
N THR A 28 -3.68 -21.26 15.87
CA THR A 28 -3.09 -21.74 14.60
C THR A 28 -2.59 -20.61 13.71
N ALA A 29 -2.76 -19.37 14.17
CA ALA A 29 -2.35 -18.20 13.43
C ALA A 29 -0.85 -17.92 13.56
N ALA A 30 -0.24 -17.47 12.47
CA ALA A 30 1.12 -16.96 12.44
C ALA A 30 1.13 -15.45 12.18
N MET A 31 2.04 -14.72 12.81
CA MET A 31 2.19 -13.28 12.68
C MET A 31 3.59 -12.92 12.22
N LYS A 32 3.69 -11.91 11.38
CA LYS A 32 4.94 -11.31 10.91
C LYS A 32 4.90 -9.81 11.13
N ILE A 33 5.99 -9.26 11.66
CA ILE A 33 6.26 -7.82 11.66
C ILE A 33 7.25 -7.54 10.54
N GLY A 34 6.97 -6.51 9.76
CA GLY A 34 7.80 -6.10 8.65
C GLY A 34 7.86 -4.58 8.53
N GLY A 35 8.51 -4.12 7.48
CA GLY A 35 8.70 -2.71 7.20
C GLY A 35 10.13 -2.39 6.82
N PHE A 36 10.44 -1.11 6.77
CA PHE A 36 11.78 -0.61 6.53
C PHE A 36 11.96 0.77 7.17
N VAL A 37 13.19 1.13 7.45
CA VAL A 37 13.57 2.49 7.84
C VAL A 37 14.07 3.20 6.59
N ASN A 38 13.53 4.38 6.32
CA ASN A 38 13.96 5.25 5.23
C ASN A 38 14.50 6.56 5.81
N LEU A 39 15.67 6.98 5.33
CA LEU A 39 16.20 8.31 5.55
C LEU A 39 16.37 8.98 4.18
N GLY A 40 15.50 9.93 3.89
CA GLY A 40 15.52 10.73 2.67
C GLY A 40 16.35 12.00 2.85
N LEU A 41 17.11 12.35 1.83
CA LEU A 41 17.79 13.65 1.70
C LEU A 41 17.31 14.27 0.39
N VAL A 42 16.62 15.40 0.48
CA VAL A 42 16.10 16.13 -0.67
C VAL A 42 16.69 17.52 -0.70
N ASN A 43 17.13 17.99 -1.87
CA ASN A 43 17.57 19.35 -2.04
C ASN A 43 16.76 20.02 -3.17
N SER A 44 16.03 21.06 -2.82
CA SER A 44 15.25 21.86 -3.75
C SER A 44 16.02 23.14 -4.09
N PHE A 45 16.35 23.35 -5.35
CA PHE A 45 17.08 24.54 -5.80
C PHE A 45 16.16 25.76 -5.88
N ASP A 46 14.90 25.54 -6.22
CA ASP A 46 13.87 26.56 -6.28
C ASP A 46 12.88 26.40 -5.11
N PRO A 47 12.17 27.47 -4.72
CA PRO A 47 11.17 27.41 -3.66
C PRO A 47 10.04 26.43 -3.99
N VAL A 48 9.74 25.49 -3.07
CA VAL A 48 8.61 24.58 -3.11
C VAL A 48 7.91 24.55 -1.76
N GLU A 49 6.62 24.25 -1.74
CA GLU A 49 5.86 24.17 -0.48
C GLU A 49 6.21 22.91 0.31
N ILE A 50 6.44 21.79 -0.39
CA ILE A 50 6.79 20.49 0.20
C ILE A 50 8.22 20.18 -0.19
N THR A 51 9.10 20.08 0.80
CA THR A 51 10.56 19.99 0.60
C THR A 51 11.13 18.60 0.84
N ASP A 52 10.38 17.72 1.51
CA ASP A 52 10.80 16.38 1.89
C ASP A 52 10.62 15.32 0.80
N ARG A 53 9.94 15.69 -0.29
CA ARG A 53 9.67 14.86 -1.47
C ARG A 53 9.26 15.72 -2.66
N PHE A 54 9.29 15.12 -3.86
CA PHE A 54 8.91 15.85 -5.06
C PHE A 54 7.41 15.74 -5.36
N ILE A 55 6.68 16.83 -5.15
CA ILE A 55 5.26 16.93 -5.52
C ILE A 55 5.08 18.06 -6.51
N VAL A 56 4.68 17.74 -7.73
CA VAL A 56 4.48 18.76 -8.80
C VAL A 56 3.51 19.85 -8.37
N GLY A 57 2.44 19.50 -7.64
CA GLY A 57 1.47 20.46 -7.13
C GLY A 57 1.99 21.42 -6.05
N SER A 58 3.19 21.18 -5.50
CA SER A 58 3.83 22.07 -4.53
C SER A 58 4.77 23.10 -5.16
N ILE A 59 4.91 23.08 -6.49
CA ILE A 59 5.72 24.03 -7.24
C ILE A 59 4.88 25.30 -7.45
N PRO A 60 5.29 26.48 -6.93
CA PRO A 60 4.56 27.70 -7.16
C PRO A 60 4.51 28.06 -8.66
N PRO A 61 3.38 28.58 -9.17
CA PRO A 61 3.32 29.14 -10.52
C PRO A 61 4.29 30.28 -10.69
N GLU A 62 4.76 30.49 -11.93
CA GLU A 62 5.71 31.57 -12.23
C GLU A 62 5.14 32.95 -11.85
N GLY A 63 5.89 33.66 -11.02
CA GLY A 63 5.50 35.02 -10.56
C GLY A 63 4.59 35.02 -9.33
N GLU A 64 4.25 33.88 -8.76
CA GLU A 64 3.51 33.78 -7.50
C GLU A 64 4.45 33.47 -6.33
N GLU A 65 4.31 34.27 -5.26
CA GLU A 65 4.93 33.95 -3.97
C GLU A 65 3.94 33.15 -3.12
N VAL A 66 4.29 31.89 -2.83
CA VAL A 66 3.48 31.04 -1.96
C VAL A 66 4.06 31.05 -0.56
N ALA A 67 3.21 31.36 0.42
CA ALA A 67 3.62 31.43 1.82
C ALA A 67 4.12 30.04 2.29
N GLY A 68 5.36 30.02 2.82
CA GLY A 68 5.98 28.77 3.31
C GLY A 68 6.82 28.04 2.26
N ALA A 69 6.77 28.41 0.99
CA ALA A 69 7.65 27.85 -0.02
C ALA A 69 9.11 28.20 0.30
N ARG A 70 10.00 27.22 0.23
CA ARG A 70 11.43 27.38 0.54
C ARG A 70 12.27 26.53 -0.39
N SER A 71 13.48 26.99 -0.66
CA SER A 71 14.55 26.21 -1.27
C SER A 71 15.50 25.72 -0.19
N GLY A 72 16.27 24.70 -0.50
CA GLY A 72 17.29 24.17 0.38
C GLY A 72 17.22 22.66 0.57
N MET A 73 17.99 22.18 1.54
CA MET A 73 18.12 20.78 1.86
C MET A 73 17.17 20.41 3.00
N ASP A 74 16.47 19.30 2.82
CA ASP A 74 15.64 18.68 3.83
C ASP A 74 16.06 17.24 4.09
N VAL A 75 15.94 16.79 5.33
CA VAL A 75 16.25 15.43 5.75
C VAL A 75 15.02 14.88 6.47
N THR A 76 14.47 13.79 5.97
CA THR A 76 13.26 13.20 6.52
C THR A 76 13.40 11.70 6.76
N ALA A 77 12.76 11.20 7.80
CA ALA A 77 12.57 9.77 8.07
C ALA A 77 11.09 9.36 8.03
N SER A 78 10.20 10.28 7.66
CA SER A 78 8.74 10.10 7.68
C SER A 78 8.25 8.95 6.79
N GLN A 79 9.03 8.59 5.75
CA GLN A 79 8.74 7.49 4.83
C GLN A 79 9.05 6.09 5.41
N THR A 80 9.57 6.03 6.63
CA THR A 80 9.72 4.77 7.38
C THR A 80 8.37 4.08 7.51
N ARG A 81 8.35 2.75 7.24
CA ARG A 81 7.12 1.94 7.28
C ARG A 81 7.19 0.85 8.31
N LEU A 82 6.04 0.59 8.90
CA LEU A 82 5.81 -0.58 9.74
C LEU A 82 4.59 -1.33 9.22
N ASN A 83 4.68 -2.65 9.18
CA ASN A 83 3.55 -3.49 8.85
C ASN A 83 3.43 -4.70 9.79
N PHE A 84 2.21 -5.18 9.90
CA PHE A 84 1.83 -6.38 10.64
C PHE A 84 1.00 -7.24 9.71
N GLU A 85 1.35 -8.50 9.60
CA GLU A 85 0.60 -9.48 8.85
C GLU A 85 0.32 -10.70 9.70
N VAL A 86 -0.94 -11.11 9.75
CA VAL A 86 -1.38 -12.33 10.42
C VAL A 86 -2.00 -13.24 9.37
N ARG A 87 -1.64 -14.52 9.40
CA ARG A 87 -2.24 -15.57 8.58
C ARG A 87 -2.70 -16.72 9.44
N GLU A 88 -3.83 -17.29 9.05
CA GLU A 88 -4.35 -18.52 9.64
C GLU A 88 -4.87 -19.43 8.54
N GLN A 89 -4.39 -20.67 8.56
CA GLN A 89 -4.89 -21.72 7.68
C GLN A 89 -6.17 -22.31 8.28
N THR A 90 -7.27 -22.13 7.57
CA THR A 90 -8.57 -22.72 7.96
C THR A 90 -8.89 -23.92 7.10
N ARG A 91 -9.94 -24.68 7.46
CA ARG A 91 -10.41 -25.84 6.66
C ARG A 91 -10.84 -25.46 5.23
N HIS A 92 -11.16 -24.20 4.99
CA HIS A 92 -11.73 -23.74 3.74
C HIS A 92 -10.84 -22.71 3.02
N GLY A 93 -9.62 -22.47 3.53
CA GLY A 93 -8.66 -21.57 2.93
C GLY A 93 -7.91 -20.71 3.94
N THR A 94 -7.14 -19.77 3.45
CA THR A 94 -6.29 -18.90 4.27
C THR A 94 -7.02 -17.61 4.62
N LEU A 95 -7.10 -17.35 5.92
CA LEU A 95 -7.44 -16.03 6.45
C LEU A 95 -6.16 -15.20 6.56
N ARG A 96 -6.18 -13.96 6.06
CA ARG A 96 -5.08 -13.01 6.12
C ARG A 96 -5.57 -11.67 6.65
N ALA A 97 -4.85 -11.08 7.58
CA ALA A 97 -5.04 -9.70 7.98
C ALA A 97 -3.73 -8.94 7.79
N PHE A 98 -3.79 -7.74 7.23
CA PHE A 98 -2.63 -6.91 6.95
C PHE A 98 -2.88 -5.47 7.34
N VAL A 99 -1.94 -4.88 8.09
CA VAL A 99 -1.95 -3.45 8.45
C VAL A 99 -0.58 -2.88 8.17
N GLU A 100 -0.53 -1.74 7.48
CA GLU A 100 0.70 -0.98 7.21
C GLU A 100 0.46 0.50 7.41
N GLY A 101 1.46 1.17 7.96
CA GLY A 101 1.48 2.62 8.07
C GLY A 101 2.87 3.21 7.92
N ASP A 102 2.92 4.50 7.64
CA ASP A 102 4.11 5.35 7.62
C ASP A 102 3.88 6.60 8.50
N PHE A 103 4.84 7.51 8.53
CA PHE A 103 4.78 8.75 9.32
C PHE A 103 4.59 10.00 8.42
N GLU A 104 4.06 9.80 7.22
CA GLU A 104 3.73 10.85 6.23
C GLU A 104 2.34 11.48 6.46
N GLY A 105 1.77 11.33 7.64
CA GLY A 105 0.51 12.00 7.99
C GLY A 105 0.72 13.50 8.13
N ALA A 106 -0.13 14.31 7.47
CA ALA A 106 -0.11 15.76 7.63
C ALA A 106 -0.74 16.15 8.97
N GLY A 107 0.03 16.80 9.83
CA GLY A 107 -0.46 17.45 11.04
C GLY A 107 -0.57 18.97 10.85
N GLU A 108 -1.45 19.63 11.61
CA GLU A 108 -1.57 21.10 11.61
C GLU A 108 -0.27 21.82 11.98
N SER A 109 0.67 21.12 12.59
CA SER A 109 1.95 21.65 13.07
C SER A 109 3.16 21.18 12.27
N GLY A 110 2.97 20.52 11.12
CA GLY A 110 4.08 20.01 10.32
C GLY A 110 4.84 18.85 10.97
N GLY A 111 4.22 18.13 11.90
CA GLY A 111 4.83 16.98 12.58
C GLY A 111 4.66 15.69 11.79
N GLU A 112 5.57 14.74 12.02
CA GLU A 112 5.48 13.39 11.51
C GLU A 112 4.34 12.64 12.22
N LEU A 113 3.19 12.49 11.55
CA LEU A 113 2.06 11.75 12.08
C LEU A 113 1.94 10.39 11.41
N PHE A 114 1.56 9.40 12.20
CA PHE A 114 1.27 8.07 11.68
C PHE A 114 0.11 8.12 10.68
N ARG A 115 0.34 7.59 9.48
CA ARG A 115 -0.64 7.50 8.41
C ARG A 115 -0.95 6.04 8.09
N LEU A 116 -2.23 5.66 8.19
CA LEU A 116 -2.67 4.33 7.79
C LEU A 116 -2.65 4.19 6.27
N ARG A 117 -1.79 3.31 5.79
CA ARG A 117 -1.65 3.00 4.35
C ARG A 117 -2.57 1.86 3.93
N HIS A 118 -2.45 0.74 4.61
CA HIS A 118 -3.22 -0.47 4.35
C HIS A 118 -3.82 -0.99 5.65
N ALA A 119 -5.07 -1.43 5.59
CA ALA A 119 -5.73 -2.18 6.65
C ALA A 119 -6.82 -3.02 6.01
N PHE A 120 -6.58 -4.30 5.82
CA PHE A 120 -7.55 -5.18 5.20
C PHE A 120 -7.49 -6.60 5.75
N GLY A 121 -8.64 -7.28 5.67
CA GLY A 121 -8.76 -8.71 5.82
C GLY A 121 -8.98 -9.36 4.46
N GLN A 122 -8.44 -10.54 4.27
CA GLN A 122 -8.61 -11.34 3.08
C GLN A 122 -8.96 -12.77 3.47
N TYR A 123 -9.93 -13.34 2.79
CA TYR A 123 -10.26 -14.75 2.89
C TYR A 123 -10.37 -15.33 1.49
N ASN A 124 -9.42 -16.19 1.15
CA ASN A 124 -9.25 -16.67 -0.22
C ASN A 124 -9.24 -15.50 -1.23
N ASN A 125 -10.22 -15.47 -2.12
CA ASN A 125 -10.36 -14.51 -3.22
C ASN A 125 -11.24 -13.29 -2.87
N LEU A 126 -11.57 -13.12 -1.59
CA LEU A 126 -12.34 -11.99 -1.10
C LEU A 126 -11.47 -11.14 -0.18
N LEU A 127 -11.42 -9.82 -0.43
CA LEU A 127 -10.72 -8.84 0.39
C LEU A 127 -11.68 -7.74 0.81
N ALA A 128 -11.62 -7.36 2.08
CA ALA A 128 -12.37 -6.24 2.62
C ALA A 128 -11.44 -5.33 3.44
N GLY A 129 -11.49 -4.02 3.19
CA GLY A 129 -10.69 -3.03 3.90
C GLY A 129 -10.03 -2.01 2.99
N LYS A 130 -9.07 -1.26 3.54
CA LYS A 130 -8.37 -0.19 2.83
C LYS A 130 -7.08 -0.72 2.19
N THR A 131 -6.97 -0.59 0.88
CA THR A 131 -5.75 -0.90 0.12
C THR A 131 -5.73 -0.13 -1.20
N TRP A 132 -4.74 -0.39 -2.05
CA TRP A 132 -4.67 0.21 -3.39
C TRP A 132 -5.96 -0.04 -4.17
N THR A 133 -6.44 0.98 -4.86
CA THR A 133 -7.57 0.82 -5.78
C THR A 133 -7.31 -0.28 -6.80
N THR A 134 -8.33 -0.99 -7.17
CA THR A 134 -8.27 -2.03 -8.22
C THR A 134 -7.91 -1.42 -9.59
N PHE A 135 -8.17 -0.14 -9.79
CA PHE A 135 -7.79 0.59 -11.00
C PHE A 135 -6.27 0.66 -11.21
N MET A 136 -5.49 0.63 -10.12
CA MET A 136 -4.04 0.79 -10.16
C MET A 136 -3.32 -0.56 -10.34
N ASN A 137 -2.35 -0.61 -11.25
CA ASN A 137 -1.41 -1.73 -11.36
C ASN A 137 -0.11 -1.45 -10.59
N VAL A 138 -0.08 -1.82 -9.32
CA VAL A 138 1.12 -1.65 -8.46
C VAL A 138 2.34 -2.42 -8.96
N ASN A 139 2.13 -3.53 -9.68
CA ASN A 139 3.22 -4.36 -10.20
C ASN A 139 3.92 -3.75 -11.41
N ALA A 140 3.31 -2.73 -12.03
CA ALA A 140 3.87 -2.00 -13.17
C ALA A 140 4.63 -0.73 -12.75
N LEU A 141 4.66 -0.41 -11.46
CA LEU A 141 5.44 0.73 -10.96
C LEU A 141 6.92 0.38 -10.99
N PRO A 142 7.77 1.25 -11.56
CA PRO A 142 9.22 1.12 -11.44
C PRO A 142 9.68 1.35 -9.99
N GLU A 143 10.84 0.83 -9.66
CA GLU A 143 11.54 1.25 -8.44
C GLU A 143 12.16 2.62 -8.69
N GLU A 144 11.82 3.58 -7.85
CA GLU A 144 12.30 4.94 -7.94
C GLU A 144 12.87 5.40 -6.59
N VAL A 145 13.81 6.32 -6.64
CA VAL A 145 14.39 6.96 -5.45
C VAL A 145 13.40 7.96 -4.87
N ASP A 146 12.59 8.59 -5.75
CA ASP A 146 11.55 9.50 -5.32
C ASP A 146 10.36 8.74 -4.73
N PHE A 147 9.97 9.14 -3.52
CA PHE A 147 8.86 8.53 -2.80
C PHE A 147 7.50 8.64 -3.51
N GLU A 148 7.27 9.74 -4.21
CA GLU A 148 6.00 9.95 -4.92
C GLU A 148 5.89 9.15 -6.21
N GLY A 149 7.03 8.71 -6.76
CA GLY A 149 7.07 7.88 -7.95
C GLY A 149 6.72 8.63 -9.23
N VAL A 150 6.29 7.88 -10.24
CA VAL A 150 5.98 8.42 -11.57
C VAL A 150 4.78 9.36 -11.52
N ASN A 151 4.92 10.54 -12.11
CA ASN A 151 3.82 11.49 -12.27
C ASN A 151 2.71 10.92 -13.19
N GLY A 152 1.47 11.26 -12.86
CA GLY A 152 0.30 10.88 -13.66
C GLY A 152 -0.24 9.48 -13.36
N VAL A 153 0.31 8.79 -12.37
CA VAL A 153 -0.21 7.50 -11.91
C VAL A 153 -1.28 7.71 -10.84
N VAL A 154 -2.35 6.91 -10.91
CA VAL A 154 -3.40 6.91 -9.88
C VAL A 154 -2.90 6.18 -8.64
N LEU A 155 -2.32 6.91 -7.68
CA LEU A 155 -1.81 6.39 -6.41
C LEU A 155 -2.86 6.54 -5.29
N ARG A 156 -3.94 5.77 -5.38
CA ARG A 156 -5.04 5.85 -4.41
C ARG A 156 -5.17 4.58 -3.57
N ARG A 157 -5.33 4.76 -2.27
CA ARG A 157 -5.71 3.70 -1.31
C ARG A 157 -7.04 4.08 -0.69
N GLN A 158 -8.03 3.21 -0.85
CA GLN A 158 -9.39 3.47 -0.43
C GLN A 158 -10.06 2.23 0.15
N PRO A 159 -11.05 2.40 1.03
CA PRO A 159 -11.87 1.30 1.51
C PRO A 159 -12.58 0.61 0.34
N GLN A 160 -12.60 -0.71 0.38
CA GLN A 160 -13.17 -1.51 -0.71
C GLN A 160 -13.56 -2.90 -0.27
N LEU A 161 -14.46 -3.49 -1.03
CA LEU A 161 -14.72 -4.92 -1.07
C LEU A 161 -14.28 -5.41 -2.45
N ARG A 162 -13.35 -6.35 -2.48
CA ARG A 162 -12.73 -6.85 -3.71
C ARG A 162 -12.90 -8.35 -3.83
N PHE A 163 -13.31 -8.81 -5.00
CA PHE A 163 -13.35 -10.20 -5.39
C PHE A 163 -12.40 -10.42 -6.57
N PHE A 164 -11.49 -11.39 -6.45
CA PHE A 164 -10.46 -11.67 -7.45
C PHE A 164 -10.39 -13.16 -7.76
N PRO A 165 -11.37 -13.69 -8.51
CA PRO A 165 -11.39 -15.10 -8.90
C PRO A 165 -10.18 -15.39 -9.80
N GLU A 166 -9.55 -16.52 -9.57
CA GLU A 166 -8.51 -17.04 -10.43
C GLU A 166 -9.13 -17.82 -11.59
N PHE A 167 -8.77 -17.46 -12.82
CA PHE A 167 -9.19 -18.15 -14.02
C PHE A 167 -7.95 -18.71 -14.75
N GLY A 168 -7.77 -20.02 -14.66
CA GLY A 168 -6.60 -20.65 -15.26
C GLY A 168 -5.30 -20.32 -14.55
N ARG A 169 -4.18 -20.52 -15.23
CA ARG A 169 -2.85 -20.30 -14.64
C ARG A 169 -2.35 -18.87 -14.76
N ASP A 170 -2.87 -18.09 -15.70
CA ASP A 170 -2.21 -16.89 -16.19
C ASP A 170 -3.12 -15.66 -16.31
N SER A 171 -4.40 -15.77 -15.96
CA SER A 171 -5.33 -14.65 -16.04
C SER A 171 -6.07 -14.45 -14.71
N SER A 172 -6.13 -13.22 -14.24
CA SER A 172 -6.92 -12.84 -13.09
C SER A 172 -7.91 -11.75 -13.47
N PHE A 173 -9.13 -11.90 -13.00
CA PHE A 173 -10.12 -10.84 -13.03
C PHE A 173 -10.28 -10.31 -11.62
N VAL A 174 -10.43 -9.01 -11.50
CA VAL A 174 -10.66 -8.38 -10.21
C VAL A 174 -11.87 -7.48 -10.34
N PHE A 175 -12.79 -7.64 -9.41
CA PHE A 175 -13.95 -6.78 -9.27
C PHE A 175 -13.93 -6.16 -7.88
N SER A 176 -14.19 -4.88 -7.77
CA SER A 176 -14.28 -4.21 -6.47
C SER A 176 -15.41 -3.19 -6.44
N ILE A 177 -15.91 -2.99 -5.25
CA ILE A 177 -16.75 -1.85 -4.88
C ILE A 177 -15.87 -1.01 -3.97
N GLU A 178 -15.63 0.23 -4.36
CA GLU A 178 -14.66 1.10 -3.69
C GLU A 178 -15.32 2.42 -3.26
N GLU A 179 -14.90 2.94 -2.11
CA GLU A 179 -15.28 4.30 -1.71
C GLU A 179 -14.37 5.28 -2.45
N PRO A 180 -14.90 6.12 -3.35
CA PRO A 180 -14.09 7.09 -4.06
C PRO A 180 -13.52 8.12 -3.09
N GLY A 181 -12.22 8.36 -3.18
CA GLY A 181 -11.57 9.45 -2.45
C GLY A 181 -12.08 10.79 -2.97
N THR A 182 -12.69 11.58 -2.10
CA THR A 182 -13.39 12.82 -2.43
C THR A 182 -12.48 14.02 -2.74
N ASP A 183 -11.19 13.82 -3.00
CA ASP A 183 -10.32 14.92 -3.43
C ASP A 183 -10.57 15.29 -4.90
N VAL A 184 -11.80 15.67 -5.19
CA VAL A 184 -12.11 16.35 -6.44
C VAL A 184 -11.85 17.82 -6.20
N VAL A 185 -10.98 18.42 -6.99
CA VAL A 185 -10.57 19.84 -6.95
C VAL A 185 -11.77 20.81 -6.87
N ASN A 186 -12.97 20.37 -7.18
CA ASN A 186 -14.19 21.20 -7.23
C ASN A 186 -15.17 20.96 -6.07
N GLY A 187 -14.84 20.16 -5.07
CA GLY A 187 -15.70 19.97 -3.90
C GLY A 187 -17.09 19.34 -4.16
N THR A 188 -17.32 18.81 -5.36
CA THR A 188 -18.60 18.22 -5.77
C THR A 188 -18.64 16.70 -5.59
N GLY A 189 -17.65 16.11 -4.94
CA GLY A 189 -17.65 14.70 -4.56
C GLY A 189 -18.78 14.42 -3.59
N THR A 190 -19.75 13.61 -3.98
CA THR A 190 -20.82 13.13 -3.08
C THR A 190 -20.22 12.11 -2.13
N LYS A 191 -20.16 12.44 -0.84
CA LYS A 191 -19.87 11.44 0.20
C LYS A 191 -20.87 10.29 0.09
N GLY A 192 -20.35 9.05 0.01
CA GLY A 192 -21.20 7.85 -0.02
C GLY A 192 -21.50 7.30 -1.40
N SER A 193 -20.88 7.80 -2.47
CA SER A 193 -20.86 7.10 -3.75
C SER A 193 -19.89 5.91 -3.68
N TRP A 194 -20.21 4.87 -4.44
CA TRP A 194 -19.39 3.69 -4.57
C TRP A 194 -19.09 3.46 -6.05
N ASP A 195 -17.82 3.25 -6.36
CA ASP A 195 -17.39 2.94 -7.72
C ASP A 195 -17.26 1.43 -7.89
N LEU A 196 -17.75 0.93 -9.02
CA LEU A 196 -17.48 -0.42 -9.48
C LEU A 196 -16.21 -0.39 -10.33
N VAL A 197 -15.18 -1.05 -9.84
CA VAL A 197 -13.92 -1.14 -10.56
C VAL A 197 -13.65 -2.58 -10.97
N PHE A 198 -13.22 -2.77 -12.21
CA PHE A 198 -12.76 -4.07 -12.67
C PHE A 198 -11.36 -3.96 -13.26
N SER A 199 -10.60 -5.02 -13.15
CA SER A 199 -9.31 -5.14 -13.83
C SER A 199 -9.10 -6.57 -14.34
N MET A 200 -8.33 -6.67 -15.40
CA MET A 200 -7.89 -7.93 -15.97
C MET A 200 -6.39 -7.88 -16.17
N ASP A 201 -5.69 -8.82 -15.61
CA ASP A 201 -4.24 -8.92 -15.68
C ASP A 201 -3.84 -10.15 -16.48
N ARG A 202 -2.79 -10.03 -17.27
CA ARG A 202 -2.08 -11.08 -18.00
C ARG A 202 -2.83 -11.74 -19.18
N LEU A 203 -2.24 -11.64 -20.35
CA LEU A 203 -2.42 -12.62 -21.43
C LEU A 203 -1.08 -13.33 -21.71
N PRO A 204 -1.05 -14.65 -21.62
CA PRO A 204 0.09 -15.40 -22.12
C PRO A 204 0.15 -15.28 -23.63
N LEU A 205 1.32 -14.93 -24.18
CA LEU A 205 1.59 -14.88 -25.61
C LEU A 205 2.33 -16.14 -26.10
N GLY A 206 2.21 -17.25 -25.38
CA GLY A 206 2.90 -18.49 -25.69
C GLY A 206 4.42 -18.33 -25.63
N GLU A 207 5.13 -18.79 -26.67
CA GLU A 207 6.60 -18.72 -26.75
C GLU A 207 7.16 -17.29 -26.83
N LEU A 208 6.35 -16.29 -27.11
CA LEU A 208 6.74 -14.88 -27.18
C LEU A 208 6.82 -14.21 -25.80
N GLY A 209 6.53 -14.94 -24.76
CA GLY A 209 6.57 -14.43 -23.38
C GLY A 209 5.21 -14.07 -22.82
N SER A 210 5.17 -13.23 -21.81
CA SER A 210 3.92 -12.75 -21.20
C SER A 210 3.85 -11.23 -21.26
N TRP A 211 2.74 -10.70 -21.70
CA TRP A 211 2.42 -9.30 -21.52
C TRP A 211 1.59 -9.12 -20.24
N ASN A 212 2.08 -8.27 -19.37
CA ASN A 212 1.27 -7.78 -18.26
C ASN A 212 0.57 -6.51 -18.74
N TYR A 213 -0.71 -6.60 -18.99
CA TYR A 213 -1.53 -5.39 -19.16
C TYR A 213 -2.66 -5.43 -18.14
N ARG A 214 -3.07 -4.27 -17.74
CA ARG A 214 -4.26 -4.09 -16.93
C ARG A 214 -5.21 -3.18 -17.69
N LEU A 215 -6.41 -3.68 -17.97
CA LEU A 215 -7.54 -2.87 -18.40
C LEU A 215 -8.42 -2.64 -17.18
N SER A 216 -8.61 -1.40 -16.81
CA SER A 216 -9.45 -1.02 -15.69
C SER A 216 -10.53 -0.05 -16.16
N GLY A 217 -11.72 -0.17 -15.57
CA GLY A 217 -12.84 0.71 -15.80
C GLY A 217 -13.54 1.04 -14.49
N VAL A 218 -14.19 2.19 -14.43
CA VAL A 218 -14.99 2.70 -13.31
C VAL A 218 -16.40 2.96 -13.81
#